data_b293c4de7d3f409037e2877643d4af64
#
_entry.id   b293c4de7d3f409037e2877643d4af64
#
_cell.length_a   1.000
_cell.length_b   1.000
_cell.length_c   1.000
_cell.angle_alpha   90.00
_cell.angle_beta   90.00
_cell.angle_gamma   90.00
#
_symmetry.space_group_name_H-M   'P 1'
#
loop_
_entity.id
_entity.type
_entity.pdbx_description
1 polymer ?
#
loop_
_entity_poly.entity_id
_entity_poly.type
_entity_poly.pdbx_seq_one_letter_code
_entity_poly.pdbx_strand_id
1 'polypeptide(L)'
;MELVYDDHACRLSFEFLRIHSPSAEVKGHNPSQYTLQLNKVNVSIERVELVGSYAIRIIFDDGHETGLYSWEYLEHLVKNKKKLWDDYIYALQKAGHDRQDWMEENL
;
A
#
# COMPACT_ATOMS: atom_id res chain seq x y z
N MET A 1 -3.10 3.92 8.72
CA MET A 1 -4.01 5.01 8.31
C MET A 1 -5.44 4.51 8.37
N GLU A 2 -6.34 5.30 8.87
CA GLU A 2 -7.74 4.94 8.97
C GLU A 2 -8.55 5.68 7.93
N LEU A 3 -9.43 4.95 7.22
CA LEU A 3 -10.33 5.51 6.23
C LEU A 3 -11.76 5.31 6.70
N VAL A 4 -12.57 6.35 6.62
CA VAL A 4 -13.97 6.30 7.04
C VAL A 4 -14.86 6.48 5.82
N TYR A 5 -15.75 5.50 5.60
CA TYR A 5 -16.73 5.51 4.51
C TYR A 5 -18.11 5.31 5.12
N ASP A 6 -18.98 6.27 4.94
CA ASP A 6 -20.34 6.21 5.51
C ASP A 6 -20.26 5.87 7.00
N ASP A 7 -20.74 4.67 7.39
CA ASP A 7 -20.70 4.22 8.79
C ASP A 7 -19.55 3.27 9.08
N HIS A 8 -18.63 3.10 8.14
CA HIS A 8 -17.54 2.14 8.27
C HIS A 8 -16.20 2.81 8.39
N ALA A 9 -15.37 2.30 9.29
CA ALA A 9 -13.97 2.68 9.37
C ALA A 9 -13.11 1.48 9.02
N CYS A 10 -12.11 1.68 8.17
CA CYS A 10 -11.17 0.63 7.79
C CYS A 10 -9.75 1.12 8.02
N ARG A 11 -8.94 0.26 8.63
CA ARG A 11 -7.56 0.57 8.91
C ARG A 11 -6.67 -0.12 7.88
N LEU A 12 -5.76 0.65 7.27
CA LEU A 12 -4.75 0.12 6.35
C LEU A 12 -3.38 0.39 6.96
N SER A 13 -2.55 -0.64 7.04
CA SER A 13 -1.20 -0.48 7.58
C SER A 13 -0.36 0.38 6.64
N PHE A 14 0.71 0.98 7.17
CA PHE A 14 1.61 1.78 6.36
C PHE A 14 2.33 0.91 5.33
N GLU A 15 2.69 -0.30 5.71
CA GLU A 15 3.30 -1.25 4.77
C GLU A 15 2.35 -1.57 3.61
N PHE A 16 1.08 -1.85 3.90
CA PHE A 16 0.09 -2.17 2.88
C PHE A 16 -0.06 -1.03 1.88
N LEU A 17 -0.14 0.20 2.38
CA LEU A 17 -0.24 1.39 1.52
C LEU A 17 1.02 1.58 0.69
N ARG A 18 2.19 1.36 1.28
CA ARG A 18 3.48 1.55 0.61
C ARG A 18 3.68 0.56 -0.54
N ILE A 19 3.37 -0.71 -0.30
CA ILE A 19 3.56 -1.75 -1.33
C ILE A 19 2.55 -1.63 -2.47
N HIS A 20 1.44 -0.95 -2.24
CA HIS A 20 0.40 -0.72 -3.25
C HIS A 20 0.40 0.70 -3.77
N SER A 21 1.51 1.42 -3.65
CA SER A 21 1.63 2.76 -4.19
C SER A 21 1.27 2.76 -5.69
N PRO A 22 0.43 3.70 -6.14
CA PRO A 22 0.07 3.78 -7.56
C PRO A 22 1.15 4.44 -8.42
N SER A 23 2.31 4.75 -7.83
CA SER A 23 3.45 5.32 -8.54
C SER A 23 3.98 4.33 -9.58
N ALA A 24 4.47 4.85 -10.72
CA ALA A 24 5.11 4.03 -11.74
C ALA A 24 6.36 3.34 -11.22
N GLU A 25 7.00 3.86 -10.18
CA GLU A 25 8.16 3.23 -9.54
C GLU A 25 7.80 1.86 -8.97
N VAL A 26 6.55 1.67 -8.58
CA VAL A 26 6.05 0.42 -8.02
C VAL A 26 5.31 -0.39 -9.07
N LYS A 27 4.32 0.22 -9.73
CA LYS A 27 3.45 -0.49 -10.67
C LYS A 27 4.05 -0.70 -12.05
N GLY A 28 5.01 0.12 -12.44
CA GLY A 28 5.50 0.13 -13.82
C GLY A 28 4.43 0.69 -14.77
N HIS A 29 4.61 0.44 -16.06
CA HIS A 29 3.68 0.92 -17.09
C HIS A 29 2.65 -0.12 -17.48
N ASN A 30 2.82 -1.37 -17.03
CA ASN A 30 1.87 -2.46 -17.24
C ASN A 30 2.07 -3.50 -16.13
N PRO A 31 1.12 -4.46 -15.98
CA PRO A 31 1.20 -5.43 -14.88
C PRO A 31 2.48 -6.26 -14.84
N SER A 32 3.11 -6.50 -15.98
CA SER A 32 4.35 -7.29 -16.01
C SER A 32 5.56 -6.51 -15.47
N GLN A 33 5.43 -5.20 -15.28
CA GLN A 33 6.50 -4.35 -14.79
C GLN A 33 6.38 -4.03 -13.31
N TYR A 34 5.44 -4.66 -12.62
CA TYR A 34 5.29 -4.46 -11.18
C TYR A 34 6.58 -4.84 -10.45
N THR A 35 7.04 -3.96 -9.57
CA THR A 35 8.23 -4.18 -8.76
C THR A 35 7.81 -4.64 -7.37
N LEU A 36 8.14 -5.88 -7.02
CA LEU A 36 7.87 -6.40 -5.69
C LEU A 36 8.63 -5.59 -4.65
N GLN A 37 7.91 -5.01 -3.71
CA GLN A 37 8.50 -4.16 -2.68
C GLN A 37 8.98 -5.03 -1.52
N LEU A 38 10.25 -4.87 -1.14
CA LEU A 38 10.87 -5.64 -0.06
C LEU A 38 11.22 -4.72 1.11
N ASN A 39 11.30 -5.30 2.29
CA ASN A 39 11.79 -4.62 3.50
C ASN A 39 10.95 -3.39 3.88
N LYS A 40 9.63 -3.46 3.68
CA LYS A 40 8.73 -2.34 3.99
C LYS A 40 7.96 -2.52 5.29
N VAL A 41 8.27 -3.57 6.06
CA VAL A 41 7.53 -3.89 7.29
C VAL A 41 7.58 -2.75 8.32
N ASN A 42 8.67 -1.98 8.35
CA ASN A 42 8.85 -0.90 9.32
C ASN A 42 8.65 0.50 8.71
N VAL A 43 8.13 0.58 7.50
CA VAL A 43 7.89 1.87 6.86
C VAL A 43 6.82 2.63 7.63
N SER A 44 6.97 3.95 7.71
CA SER A 44 6.01 4.83 8.35
C SER A 44 5.63 5.98 7.41
N ILE A 45 4.52 6.63 7.70
CA ILE A 45 4.07 7.80 6.95
C ILE A 45 4.57 9.05 7.68
N GLU A 46 5.32 9.89 6.95
CA GLU A 46 5.74 11.17 7.50
C GLU A 46 4.64 12.22 7.39
N ARG A 47 3.90 12.20 6.26
CA ARG A 47 2.95 13.26 5.99
C ARG A 47 1.97 12.83 4.91
N VAL A 48 0.76 13.36 4.96
CA VAL A 48 -0.27 13.18 3.94
C VAL A 48 -0.67 14.56 3.44
N GLU A 49 -0.72 14.74 2.13
CA GLU A 49 -1.09 16.01 1.51
C GLU A 49 -2.30 15.80 0.60
N LEU A 50 -3.27 16.70 0.71
CA LEU A 50 -4.42 16.69 -0.21
C LEU A 50 -3.98 17.19 -1.58
N VAL A 51 -4.45 16.50 -2.63
CA VAL A 51 -4.19 16.90 -4.02
C VAL A 51 -5.54 17.16 -4.68
N GLY A 52 -5.91 18.42 -4.81
CA GLY A 52 -7.24 18.79 -5.26
C GLY A 52 -8.31 18.15 -4.39
N SER A 53 -9.42 17.75 -4.99
CA SER A 53 -10.50 17.06 -4.28
C SER A 53 -10.53 15.56 -4.57
N TYR A 54 -9.56 15.05 -5.34
CA TYR A 54 -9.66 13.69 -5.90
C TYR A 54 -8.64 12.70 -5.34
N ALA A 55 -7.60 13.15 -4.64
CA ALA A 55 -6.52 12.26 -4.22
C ALA A 55 -5.78 12.81 -3.01
N ILE A 56 -4.94 11.93 -2.42
CA ILE A 56 -3.94 12.33 -1.44
C ILE A 56 -2.58 11.85 -1.94
N ARG A 57 -1.55 12.59 -1.56
CA ARG A 57 -0.16 12.16 -1.72
C ARG A 57 0.31 11.69 -0.35
N ILE A 58 0.86 10.49 -0.29
CA ILE A 58 1.43 9.95 0.95
C ILE A 58 2.94 10.03 0.85
N ILE A 59 3.56 10.68 1.82
CA ILE A 59 5.01 10.80 1.93
C ILE A 59 5.48 9.81 2.99
N PHE A 60 6.23 8.80 2.55
CA PHE A 60 6.75 7.75 3.43
C PHE A 60 8.15 8.09 3.92
N ASP A 61 8.54 7.53 5.06
CA ASP A 61 9.84 7.80 5.66
C ASP A 61 11.01 7.12 4.94
N ASP A 62 10.73 6.25 3.98
CA ASP A 62 11.77 5.64 3.14
C ASP A 62 12.09 6.47 1.89
N GLY A 63 11.55 7.68 1.81
CA GLY A 63 11.79 8.58 0.69
C GLY A 63 10.80 8.48 -0.46
N HIS A 64 9.90 7.51 -0.42
CA HIS A 64 8.90 7.35 -1.47
C HIS A 64 7.77 8.37 -1.28
N GLU A 65 7.53 9.21 -2.28
CA GLU A 65 6.51 10.27 -2.18
C GLU A 65 5.78 10.53 -3.49
N THR A 66 5.98 9.69 -4.49
CA THR A 66 5.42 9.92 -5.83
C THR A 66 4.05 9.29 -6.06
N GLY A 67 3.52 8.55 -5.08
CA GLY A 67 2.22 7.90 -5.24
C GLY A 67 1.07 8.84 -4.92
N LEU A 68 0.16 9.01 -5.87
CA LEU A 68 -1.09 9.74 -5.66
C LEU A 68 -2.22 8.73 -5.52
N TYR A 69 -2.82 8.69 -4.34
CA TYR A 69 -3.88 7.74 -4.03
C TYR A 69 -5.23 8.44 -4.23
N SER A 70 -5.92 8.13 -5.32
CA SER A 70 -7.27 8.65 -5.52
C SER A 70 -8.22 8.01 -4.51
N TRP A 71 -9.35 8.68 -4.25
CA TRP A 71 -10.35 8.12 -3.33
C TRP A 71 -10.90 6.79 -3.84
N GLU A 72 -11.08 6.65 -5.16
CA GLU A 72 -11.51 5.39 -5.76
C GLU A 72 -10.47 4.29 -5.57
N TYR A 73 -9.19 4.63 -5.71
CA TYR A 73 -8.12 3.66 -5.51
C TYR A 73 -8.06 3.19 -4.05
N LEU A 74 -8.18 4.13 -3.11
CA LEU A 74 -8.21 3.77 -1.69
C LEU A 74 -9.40 2.86 -1.37
N GLU A 75 -10.56 3.13 -1.96
CA GLU A 75 -11.72 2.26 -1.80
C GLU A 75 -11.46 0.87 -2.36
N HIS A 76 -10.80 0.78 -3.51
CA HIS A 76 -10.38 -0.50 -4.10
C HIS A 76 -9.48 -1.27 -3.13
N LEU A 77 -8.51 -0.60 -2.51
CA LEU A 77 -7.61 -1.24 -1.55
C LEU A 77 -8.38 -1.76 -0.33
N VAL A 78 -9.34 -0.97 0.17
CA VAL A 78 -10.15 -1.39 1.31
C VAL A 78 -10.97 -2.63 0.98
N LYS A 79 -11.63 -2.63 -0.18
CA LYS A 79 -12.49 -3.73 -0.60
C LYS A 79 -11.74 -5.03 -0.86
N ASN A 80 -10.49 -4.93 -1.28
CA ASN A 80 -9.69 -6.10 -1.67
C ASN A 80 -8.52 -6.35 -0.72
N LYS A 81 -8.56 -5.77 0.45
CA LYS A 81 -7.48 -5.76 1.42
C LYS A 81 -6.90 -7.15 1.69
N LYS A 82 -7.76 -8.11 2.05
CA LYS A 82 -7.27 -9.44 2.40
C LYS A 82 -6.65 -10.16 1.21
N LYS A 83 -7.30 -10.10 0.05
CA LYS A 83 -6.79 -10.75 -1.14
C LYS A 83 -5.44 -10.15 -1.56
N LEU A 84 -5.35 -8.83 -1.55
CA LEU A 84 -4.11 -8.14 -1.93
C LEU A 84 -2.97 -8.47 -0.97
N TRP A 85 -3.26 -8.56 0.32
CA TRP A 85 -2.25 -8.92 1.30
C TRP A 85 -1.78 -10.36 1.12
N ASP A 86 -2.71 -11.30 0.92
CA ASP A 86 -2.38 -12.69 0.71
C ASP A 86 -1.53 -12.86 -0.56
N ASP A 87 -1.87 -12.15 -1.63
CA ASP A 87 -1.08 -12.17 -2.88
C ASP A 87 0.33 -11.65 -2.65
N TYR A 88 0.48 -10.59 -1.85
CA TYR A 88 1.79 -10.02 -1.52
C TYR A 88 2.64 -11.02 -0.72
N ILE A 89 2.07 -11.62 0.30
CA ILE A 89 2.78 -12.62 1.12
C ILE A 89 3.22 -13.80 0.26
N TYR A 90 2.34 -14.27 -0.62
CA TYR A 90 2.66 -15.35 -1.54
C TYR A 90 3.84 -14.97 -2.44
N ALA A 91 3.83 -13.75 -2.98
CA ALA A 91 4.91 -13.28 -3.85
C ALA A 91 6.24 -13.19 -3.10
N LEU A 92 6.22 -12.75 -1.84
CA LEU A 92 7.43 -12.71 -1.02
C LEU A 92 7.99 -14.11 -0.80
N GLN A 93 7.13 -15.07 -0.51
CA GLN A 93 7.55 -16.45 -0.28
C GLN A 93 8.16 -17.05 -1.54
N LYS A 94 7.55 -16.80 -2.70
CA LYS A 94 8.09 -17.29 -3.99
C LYS A 94 9.42 -16.66 -4.34
N ALA A 95 9.64 -15.42 -3.93
CA ALA A 95 10.92 -14.74 -4.17
C ALA A 95 12.00 -15.17 -3.17
N GLY A 96 11.66 -16.04 -2.21
CA GLY A 96 12.61 -16.47 -1.19
C GLY A 96 12.91 -15.41 -0.14
N HIS A 97 12.11 -14.36 -0.07
CA HIS A 97 12.32 -13.30 0.90
C HIS A 97 11.80 -13.74 2.27
N ASP A 98 12.65 -13.65 3.26
CA ASP A 98 12.30 -14.03 4.63
C ASP A 98 11.71 -12.82 5.35
N ARG A 99 10.52 -13.01 5.89
CA ARG A 99 9.81 -12.00 6.65
C ARG A 99 9.52 -12.59 8.02
N GLN A 100 9.85 -11.86 9.08
CA GLN A 100 9.69 -12.38 10.44
C GLN A 100 8.24 -12.37 10.90
N ASP A 101 7.38 -11.64 10.21
CA ASP A 101 6.02 -11.41 10.64
C ASP A 101 5.05 -11.76 9.52
N TRP A 102 4.48 -12.96 9.56
CA TRP A 102 3.54 -13.45 8.55
C TRP A 102 2.08 -13.27 8.96
N MET A 103 1.82 -12.47 9.99
CA MET A 103 0.51 -12.34 10.64
C MET A 103 -0.40 -11.36 9.90
N GLU A 104 -1.70 -11.69 9.83
CA GLU A 104 -2.70 -10.85 9.16
C GLU A 104 -2.91 -9.51 9.87
N GLU A 105 -2.64 -9.41 11.15
CA GLU A 105 -2.80 -8.16 11.89
C GLU A 105 -1.89 -7.04 11.38
N ASN A 106 -0.97 -7.34 10.50
CA ASN A 106 -0.12 -6.32 9.87
C ASN A 106 -0.72 -5.70 8.63
N LEU A 107 -1.93 -6.06 8.30
CA LEU A 107 -2.63 -5.46 7.17
C LEU A 107 -2.86 -3.96 7.33
#